data_20281af0d4bdeb490385739045fbe0d2
#
_entry.id   20281af0d4bdeb490385739045fbe0d2
#
_cell.length_a   1.000
_cell.length_b   1.000
_cell.length_c   1.000
_cell.angle_alpha   90.00
_cell.angle_beta   90.00
_cell.angle_gamma   90.00
#
_symmetry.space_group_name_H-M   'P 1'
#
loop_
_entity.id
_entity.type
_entity.pdbx_description
1 polymer ?
#
loop_
_entity_poly.entity_id
_entity_poly.type
_entity_poly.pdbx_seq_one_letter_code
_entity_poly.pdbx_strand_id
1 'polypeptide(L)'
;MRVYWPTTLAALARLADAGELAAAPATVHAVTPTLRDYYADADPRDLEEELEYVAMTDAAGESVRLLAAEAEGAAPRRVVLALDVPDAAVQVERAGWAAPERSQVRLTVPLTLDDLASVHVDDGDAEADVRAAVAALPAADAGDEDAQFTVEACEGHDLLWYDANELPILLSVGP
;
A
#
# COMPACT_ATOMS: atom_id res chain seq x y z
N MET A 1 -11.29 -9.57 7.94
CA MET A 1 -10.95 -8.14 7.76
C MET A 1 -10.09 -7.99 6.52
N ARG A 2 -10.39 -6.98 5.69
CA ARG A 2 -9.53 -6.59 4.56
C ARG A 2 -8.37 -5.76 5.07
N VAL A 3 -7.15 -6.10 4.63
CA VAL A 3 -5.93 -5.33 4.90
C VAL A 3 -5.21 -5.03 3.59
N TYR A 4 -4.50 -3.91 3.56
CA TYR A 4 -3.75 -3.42 2.40
C TYR A 4 -2.26 -3.43 2.75
N TRP A 5 -1.49 -4.24 2.03
CA TRP A 5 -0.06 -4.40 2.31
C TRP A 5 0.78 -3.74 1.22
N PRO A 6 1.58 -2.72 1.56
CA PRO A 6 2.50 -2.09 0.62
C PRO A 6 3.63 -3.04 0.25
N THR A 7 3.97 -3.09 -1.04
CA THR A 7 5.10 -3.87 -1.55
C THR A 7 5.68 -3.21 -2.81
N THR A 8 6.61 -3.89 -3.49
CA THR A 8 7.12 -3.52 -4.80
C THR A 8 6.98 -4.69 -5.77
N LEU A 9 7.03 -4.47 -7.09
CA LEU A 9 6.98 -5.56 -8.08
C LEU A 9 8.13 -6.55 -7.85
N ALA A 10 9.33 -6.06 -7.54
CA ALA A 10 10.48 -6.91 -7.28
C ALA A 10 10.32 -7.75 -5.99
N ALA A 11 9.77 -7.17 -4.93
CA ALA A 11 9.44 -7.90 -3.70
C ALA A 11 8.35 -8.92 -3.95
N LEU A 12 7.28 -8.55 -4.65
CA LEU A 12 6.17 -9.43 -4.98
C LEU A 12 6.61 -10.65 -5.80
N ALA A 13 7.51 -10.47 -6.78
CA ALA A 13 8.07 -11.58 -7.54
C ALA A 13 8.83 -12.57 -6.64
N ARG A 14 9.69 -12.06 -5.74
CA ARG A 14 10.43 -12.91 -4.77
C ARG A 14 9.50 -13.69 -3.84
N LEU A 15 8.41 -13.04 -3.40
CA LEU A 15 7.43 -13.63 -2.48
C LEU A 15 6.57 -14.70 -3.18
N ALA A 16 6.16 -14.45 -4.43
CA ALA A 16 5.43 -15.43 -5.24
C ALA A 16 6.25 -16.70 -5.46
N ASP A 17 7.55 -16.58 -5.72
CA ASP A 17 8.47 -17.72 -5.86
C ASP A 17 8.64 -18.49 -4.54
N ALA A 18 8.62 -17.79 -3.40
CA ALA A 18 8.76 -18.41 -2.09
C ALA A 18 7.46 -19.05 -1.55
N GLY A 19 6.29 -18.67 -2.10
CA GLY A 19 4.98 -19.10 -1.63
C GLY A 19 4.51 -18.47 -0.31
N GLU A 20 5.30 -17.52 0.23
CA GLU A 20 5.00 -16.76 1.45
C GLU A 20 5.01 -15.27 1.12
N LEU A 21 3.96 -14.52 1.48
CA LEU A 21 3.88 -13.09 1.19
C LEU A 21 4.60 -12.24 2.24
N ALA A 22 4.47 -12.57 3.54
CA ALA A 22 5.19 -11.84 4.58
C ALA A 22 5.46 -12.71 5.81
N ALA A 23 6.60 -12.43 6.44
CA ALA A 23 6.86 -12.89 7.81
C ALA A 23 6.13 -11.97 8.81
N ALA A 24 5.56 -12.55 9.85
CA ALA A 24 5.00 -11.78 10.96
C ALA A 24 6.09 -11.37 11.98
N PRO A 25 5.97 -10.22 12.65
CA PRO A 25 4.91 -9.21 12.47
C PRO A 25 5.19 -8.28 11.29
N ALA A 26 4.13 -7.79 10.62
CA ALA A 26 4.22 -6.81 9.54
C ALA A 26 3.27 -5.64 9.80
N THR A 27 3.63 -4.44 9.34
CA THR A 27 2.74 -3.28 9.32
C THR A 27 1.97 -3.29 8.00
N VAL A 28 0.65 -3.18 8.10
CA VAL A 28 -0.27 -3.11 6.97
C VAL A 28 -1.31 -2.03 7.25
N HIS A 29 -2.16 -1.71 6.29
CA HIS A 29 -3.20 -0.70 6.43
C HIS A 29 -4.58 -1.36 6.40
N ALA A 30 -5.54 -0.79 7.13
CA ALA A 30 -6.91 -1.27 7.18
C ALA A 30 -7.86 -0.16 7.63
N VAL A 31 -9.15 -0.40 7.52
CA VAL A 31 -10.17 0.49 8.09
C VAL A 31 -10.19 0.31 9.61
N THR A 32 -9.51 1.20 10.31
CA THR A 32 -9.42 1.21 11.78
C THR A 32 -10.53 2.03 12.43
N PRO A 33 -10.79 1.85 13.73
CA PRO A 33 -11.67 2.78 14.48
C PRO A 33 -11.19 4.24 14.39
N THR A 34 -9.89 4.51 14.46
CA THR A 34 -9.32 5.85 14.35
C THR A 34 -9.62 6.48 12.98
N LEU A 35 -9.49 5.70 11.91
CA LEU A 35 -9.82 6.15 10.55
C LEU A 35 -11.33 6.47 10.44
N ARG A 36 -12.21 5.62 10.99
CA ARG A 36 -13.66 5.87 11.04
C ARG A 36 -14.01 7.13 11.83
N ASP A 37 -13.39 7.33 12.98
CA ASP A 37 -13.61 8.52 13.82
C ASP A 37 -13.16 9.80 13.11
N TYR A 38 -12.09 9.74 12.31
CA TYR A 38 -11.60 10.90 11.55
C TYR A 38 -12.59 11.33 10.45
N TYR A 39 -13.30 10.38 9.83
CA TYR A 39 -14.30 10.62 8.78
C TYR A 39 -15.74 10.49 9.28
N ALA A 40 -15.99 10.65 10.58
CA ALA A 40 -17.31 10.46 11.20
C ALA A 40 -18.43 11.37 10.62
N ASP A 41 -18.07 12.50 10.02
CA ASP A 41 -19.01 13.44 9.40
C ASP A 41 -19.33 13.12 7.92
N ALA A 42 -18.74 12.06 7.34
CA ALA A 42 -19.01 11.63 5.95
C ALA A 42 -20.37 10.92 5.81
N ASP A 43 -20.90 10.85 4.57
CA ASP A 43 -22.18 10.15 4.30
C ASP A 43 -22.04 8.65 4.61
N PRO A 44 -22.88 8.08 5.50
CA PRO A 44 -22.74 6.68 5.92
C PRO A 44 -22.93 5.64 4.79
N ARG A 45 -23.49 6.03 3.64
CA ARG A 45 -23.82 5.09 2.57
C ARG A 45 -22.61 4.61 1.80
N ASP A 46 -21.63 5.49 1.61
CA ASP A 46 -20.43 5.22 0.82
C ASP A 46 -19.17 5.15 1.72
N LEU A 47 -19.35 5.37 3.03
CA LEU A 47 -18.25 5.53 3.99
C LEU A 47 -17.27 4.33 4.02
N GLU A 48 -17.78 3.10 3.93
CA GLU A 48 -16.90 1.92 3.99
C GLU A 48 -15.95 1.85 2.79
N GLU A 49 -16.48 2.06 1.58
CA GLU A 49 -15.67 2.06 0.35
C GLU A 49 -14.67 3.22 0.34
N GLU A 50 -15.09 4.41 0.81
CA GLU A 50 -14.19 5.55 0.95
C GLU A 50 -13.06 5.29 1.95
N LEU A 51 -13.34 4.65 3.09
CA LEU A 51 -12.34 4.33 4.09
C LEU A 51 -11.38 3.21 3.61
N GLU A 52 -11.88 2.24 2.87
CA GLU A 52 -11.03 1.23 2.22
C GLU A 52 -10.10 1.87 1.19
N TYR A 53 -10.61 2.82 0.40
CA TYR A 53 -9.80 3.59 -0.55
C TYR A 53 -8.71 4.40 0.15
N VAL A 54 -9.03 5.08 1.26
CA VAL A 54 -8.04 5.81 2.07
C VAL A 54 -6.96 4.88 2.61
N ALA A 55 -7.34 3.72 3.18
CA ALA A 55 -6.37 2.75 3.69
C ALA A 55 -5.47 2.19 2.57
N MET A 56 -6.00 1.98 1.38
CA MET A 56 -5.23 1.56 0.20
C MET A 56 -4.27 2.67 -0.27
N THR A 57 -4.71 3.93 -0.28
CA THR A 57 -3.88 5.09 -0.64
C THR A 57 -2.75 5.29 0.36
N ASP A 58 -3.01 5.17 1.66
CA ASP A 58 -1.97 5.20 2.69
C ASP A 58 -0.92 4.09 2.46
N ALA A 59 -1.37 2.86 2.11
CA ALA A 59 -0.47 1.76 1.73
C ALA A 59 0.33 2.07 0.45
N ALA A 60 -0.28 2.71 -0.54
CA ALA A 60 0.42 3.12 -1.76
C ALA A 60 1.52 4.15 -1.49
N GLY A 61 1.30 5.08 -0.56
CA GLY A 61 2.32 6.01 -0.07
C GLY A 61 3.52 5.29 0.58
N GLU A 62 3.25 4.25 1.38
CA GLU A 62 4.33 3.41 1.94
C GLU A 62 5.07 2.61 0.86
N SER A 63 4.40 2.20 -0.23
CA SER A 63 5.05 1.54 -1.37
C SER A 63 6.12 2.44 -2.03
N VAL A 64 5.90 3.78 -2.08
CA VAL A 64 6.93 4.75 -2.55
C VAL A 64 8.20 4.67 -1.68
N ARG A 65 8.05 4.54 -0.36
CA ARG A 65 9.18 4.41 0.56
C ARG A 65 9.93 3.09 0.39
N LEU A 66 9.21 2.00 0.10
CA LEU A 66 9.81 0.71 -0.23
C LEU A 66 10.59 0.77 -1.55
N LEU A 67 10.08 1.47 -2.56
CA LEU A 67 10.77 1.68 -3.83
C LEU A 67 12.09 2.45 -3.65
N ALA A 68 12.15 3.40 -2.71
CA ALA A 68 13.38 4.13 -2.40
C ALA A 68 14.48 3.23 -1.79
N ALA A 69 14.10 2.10 -1.19
CA ALA A 69 15.02 1.11 -0.63
C ALA A 69 15.40 -0.02 -1.61
N GLU A 70 14.73 -0.10 -2.76
CA GLU A 70 15.05 -1.10 -3.79
C GLU A 70 16.34 -0.78 -4.53
N ALA A 71 16.87 -1.79 -5.24
CA ALA A 71 18.05 -1.64 -6.07
C ALA A 71 17.80 -0.66 -7.23
N GLU A 72 18.87 0.00 -7.68
CA GLU A 72 18.84 0.89 -8.84
C GLU A 72 18.28 0.15 -10.07
N GLY A 73 17.28 0.73 -10.73
CA GLY A 73 16.61 0.12 -11.89
C GLY A 73 15.31 -0.65 -11.59
N ALA A 74 14.85 -0.68 -10.33
CA ALA A 74 13.51 -1.19 -10.03
C ALA A 74 12.44 -0.36 -10.77
N ALA A 75 11.38 -1.04 -11.25
CA ALA A 75 10.26 -0.34 -11.89
C ALA A 75 9.59 0.61 -10.87
N PRO A 76 9.50 1.91 -11.18
CA PRO A 76 8.93 2.89 -10.27
C PRO A 76 7.40 2.86 -10.34
N ARG A 77 6.82 1.76 -9.86
CA ARG A 77 5.38 1.53 -9.77
C ARG A 77 5.02 1.13 -8.36
N ARG A 78 4.05 1.83 -7.77
CA ARG A 78 3.51 1.48 -6.47
C ARG A 78 2.75 0.16 -6.59
N VAL A 79 2.84 -0.67 -5.55
CA VAL A 79 2.12 -1.95 -5.48
C VAL A 79 1.49 -2.09 -4.10
N VAL A 80 0.21 -2.41 -4.09
CA VAL A 80 -0.54 -2.71 -2.86
C VAL A 80 -1.26 -4.05 -3.04
N LEU A 81 -1.10 -4.95 -2.08
CA LEU A 81 -1.84 -6.20 -2.02
C LEU A 81 -3.05 -6.03 -1.10
N ALA A 82 -4.23 -6.34 -1.60
CA ALA A 82 -5.43 -6.47 -0.76
C ALA A 82 -5.56 -7.94 -0.32
N LEU A 83 -5.61 -8.15 0.99
CA LEU A 83 -5.65 -9.48 1.59
C LEU A 83 -6.83 -9.61 2.53
N ASP A 84 -7.44 -10.78 2.55
CA ASP A 84 -8.51 -11.13 3.48
C ASP A 84 -7.95 -12.01 4.60
N VAL A 85 -7.87 -11.44 5.80
CA VAL A 85 -7.30 -12.12 6.97
C VAL A 85 -8.33 -12.25 8.09
N PRO A 86 -8.21 -13.25 8.98
CA PRO A 86 -9.02 -13.32 10.20
C PRO A 86 -8.81 -12.08 11.08
N ASP A 87 -9.87 -11.53 11.67
CA ASP A 87 -9.77 -10.36 12.55
C ASP A 87 -8.78 -10.57 13.70
N ALA A 88 -8.69 -11.80 14.21
CA ALA A 88 -7.77 -12.18 15.29
C ALA A 88 -6.28 -12.09 14.86
N ALA A 89 -5.98 -12.03 13.56
CA ALA A 89 -4.63 -11.87 13.03
C ALA A 89 -4.15 -10.41 13.03
N VAL A 90 -5.06 -9.46 13.29
CA VAL A 90 -4.80 -8.02 13.20
C VAL A 90 -4.83 -7.40 14.59
N GLN A 91 -3.78 -6.70 14.97
CA GLN A 91 -3.72 -5.86 16.16
C GLN A 91 -3.82 -4.40 15.75
N VAL A 92 -4.92 -3.76 16.16
CA VAL A 92 -5.07 -2.32 16.04
C VAL A 92 -4.28 -1.69 17.18
N GLU A 93 -3.13 -1.11 16.88
CA GLU A 93 -2.40 -0.29 17.85
C GLU A 93 -3.14 1.05 17.99
N ARG A 94 -2.87 1.78 19.08
CA ARG A 94 -3.45 3.11 19.25
C ARG A 94 -2.77 4.03 18.24
N ALA A 95 -3.39 4.14 17.06
CA ALA A 95 -2.88 4.94 15.95
C ALA A 95 -2.91 6.44 16.30
N GLY A 96 -1.96 7.20 15.77
CA GLY A 96 -2.02 8.65 15.72
C GLY A 96 -3.16 9.13 14.80
N TRP A 97 -3.47 10.42 14.88
CA TRP A 97 -4.46 11.07 14.01
C TRP A 97 -3.88 11.48 12.64
N ALA A 98 -2.56 11.42 12.49
CA ALA A 98 -1.89 11.75 11.23
C ALA A 98 -2.02 10.60 10.22
N ALA A 99 -2.06 10.91 8.93
CA ALA A 99 -1.84 9.94 7.89
C ALA A 99 -0.34 9.59 7.85
N PRO A 100 0.06 8.34 7.60
CA PRO A 100 -0.78 7.15 7.39
C PRO A 100 -1.14 6.40 8.69
N GLU A 101 -0.74 6.90 9.87
CA GLU A 101 -0.83 6.18 11.17
C GLU A 101 -2.25 5.74 11.51
N ARG A 102 -3.26 6.53 11.10
CA ARG A 102 -4.67 6.24 11.41
C ARG A 102 -5.21 4.96 10.76
N SER A 103 -4.62 4.50 9.66
CA SER A 103 -4.98 3.26 8.97
C SER A 103 -4.05 2.10 9.31
N GLN A 104 -2.89 2.36 9.95
CA GLN A 104 -1.90 1.33 10.26
C GLN A 104 -2.40 0.34 11.30
N VAL A 105 -2.15 -0.93 11.01
CA VAL A 105 -2.38 -2.05 11.92
C VAL A 105 -1.20 -3.02 11.86
N ARG A 106 -1.02 -3.80 12.92
CA ARG A 106 0.00 -4.84 12.98
C ARG A 106 -0.61 -6.20 12.65
N LEU A 107 -0.08 -6.84 11.64
CA LEU A 107 -0.39 -8.23 11.35
C LEU A 107 0.48 -9.14 12.23
N THR A 108 -0.15 -10.15 12.87
CA THR A 108 0.53 -11.03 13.85
C THR A 108 0.78 -12.45 13.34
N VAL A 109 0.27 -12.75 12.14
CA VAL A 109 0.43 -14.05 11.47
C VAL A 109 1.13 -13.86 10.13
N PRO A 110 1.88 -14.85 9.64
CA PRO A 110 2.40 -14.83 8.28
C PRO A 110 1.27 -14.76 7.26
N LEU A 111 1.50 -14.09 6.14
CA LEU A 111 0.60 -14.04 4.99
C LEU A 111 1.02 -15.04 3.93
N THR A 112 0.04 -15.65 3.30
CA THR A 112 0.21 -16.58 2.18
C THR A 112 -0.52 -16.08 0.94
N LEU A 113 -0.25 -16.69 -0.22
CA LEU A 113 -0.97 -16.38 -1.44
C LEU A 113 -2.48 -16.72 -1.36
N ASP A 114 -2.88 -17.63 -0.48
CA ASP A 114 -4.29 -17.98 -0.26
C ASP A 114 -5.09 -16.83 0.40
N ASP A 115 -4.40 -15.91 1.07
CA ASP A 115 -5.01 -14.73 1.68
C ASP A 115 -5.20 -13.59 0.67
N LEU A 116 -4.58 -13.69 -0.53
CA LEU A 116 -4.58 -12.63 -1.55
C LEU A 116 -5.95 -12.54 -2.24
N ALA A 117 -6.57 -11.36 -2.15
CA ALA A 117 -7.82 -11.06 -2.85
C ALA A 117 -7.55 -10.34 -4.18
N SER A 118 -6.67 -9.34 -4.18
CA SER A 118 -6.31 -8.59 -5.39
C SER A 118 -4.94 -7.94 -5.26
N VAL A 119 -4.38 -7.56 -6.43
CA VAL A 119 -3.14 -6.78 -6.55
C VAL A 119 -3.49 -5.46 -7.20
N HIS A 120 -3.03 -4.36 -6.60
CA HIS A 120 -3.20 -3.02 -7.13
C HIS A 120 -1.83 -2.48 -7.54
N VAL A 121 -1.67 -2.03 -8.79
CA VAL A 121 -0.38 -1.62 -9.36
C VAL A 121 -0.56 -0.36 -10.21
N ASP A 122 0.38 0.57 -10.11
CA ASP A 122 0.40 1.75 -10.99
C ASP A 122 0.41 1.36 -12.47
N ASP A 123 -0.29 2.15 -13.29
CA ASP A 123 -0.10 2.15 -14.74
C ASP A 123 1.29 2.72 -15.09
N GLY A 124 1.77 2.41 -16.30
CA GLY A 124 3.00 2.97 -16.85
C GLY A 124 3.04 4.50 -16.90
N ASP A 125 1.87 5.14 -16.99
CA ASP A 125 1.76 6.60 -17.00
C ASP A 125 2.16 7.25 -15.67
N ALA A 126 2.09 6.51 -14.55
CA ALA A 126 2.50 6.98 -13.23
C ALA A 126 4.03 6.96 -13.00
N GLU A 127 4.79 6.23 -13.81
CA GLU A 127 6.22 5.96 -13.55
C GLU A 127 7.08 7.22 -13.39
N ALA A 128 6.77 8.28 -14.13
CA ALA A 128 7.54 9.52 -14.07
C ALA A 128 7.35 10.22 -12.70
N ASP A 129 6.10 10.28 -12.24
CA ASP A 129 5.74 10.93 -10.98
C ASP A 129 6.18 10.10 -9.77
N VAL A 130 6.03 8.78 -9.83
CA VAL A 130 6.55 7.87 -8.79
C VAL A 130 8.07 7.96 -8.67
N ARG A 131 8.79 8.03 -9.80
CA ARG A 131 10.26 8.24 -9.77
C ARG A 131 10.64 9.59 -9.15
N ALA A 132 9.89 10.65 -9.48
CA ALA A 132 10.09 11.97 -8.90
C ALA A 132 9.79 11.95 -7.38
N ALA A 133 8.70 11.30 -6.97
CA ALA A 133 8.34 11.12 -5.57
C ALA A 133 9.44 10.40 -4.78
N VAL A 134 9.95 9.27 -5.28
CA VAL A 134 11.07 8.53 -4.67
C VAL A 134 12.31 9.44 -4.49
N ALA A 135 12.65 10.23 -5.50
CA ALA A 135 13.80 11.14 -5.44
C ALA A 135 13.59 12.30 -4.45
N ALA A 136 12.34 12.73 -4.25
CA ALA A 136 11.98 13.84 -3.35
C ALA A 136 11.89 13.43 -1.88
N LEU A 137 11.72 12.13 -1.55
CA LEU A 137 11.53 11.64 -0.18
C LEU A 137 12.51 12.20 0.85
N PRO A 138 13.86 12.24 0.60
CA PRO A 138 14.79 12.73 1.61
C PRO A 138 14.58 14.22 1.98
N ALA A 139 14.20 15.04 1.00
CA ALA A 139 13.91 16.45 1.23
C ALA A 139 12.53 16.65 1.90
N ALA A 140 11.54 15.88 1.46
CA ALA A 140 10.20 15.88 2.06
C ALA A 140 10.25 15.48 3.54
N ASP A 141 11.00 14.44 3.88
CA ASP A 141 11.22 14.00 5.27
C ASP A 141 11.99 15.05 6.11
N ALA A 142 12.78 15.92 5.47
CA ALA A 142 13.43 17.06 6.10
C ALA A 142 12.52 18.29 6.25
N GLY A 143 11.26 18.22 5.78
CA GLY A 143 10.26 19.27 5.91
C GLY A 143 10.21 20.26 4.74
N ASP A 144 10.79 19.94 3.59
CA ASP A 144 10.68 20.73 2.37
C ASP A 144 9.27 20.58 1.76
N GLU A 145 8.51 21.67 1.72
CA GLU A 145 7.11 21.68 1.27
C GLU A 145 6.98 21.37 -0.23
N ASP A 146 7.90 21.83 -1.08
CA ASP A 146 7.89 21.54 -2.52
C ASP A 146 8.18 20.05 -2.77
N ALA A 147 9.08 19.47 -1.99
CA ALA A 147 9.35 18.03 -2.03
C ALA A 147 8.17 17.20 -1.53
N GLN A 148 7.48 17.64 -0.47
CA GLN A 148 6.25 17.00 0.01
C GLN A 148 5.17 17.01 -1.07
N PHE A 149 4.93 18.14 -1.72
CA PHE A 149 4.00 18.23 -2.84
C PHE A 149 4.38 17.28 -3.99
N THR A 150 5.69 17.14 -4.27
CA THR A 150 6.16 16.18 -5.31
C THR A 150 5.88 14.73 -4.91
N VAL A 151 6.04 14.37 -3.65
CA VAL A 151 5.69 13.02 -3.14
C VAL A 151 4.18 12.77 -3.24
N GLU A 152 3.36 13.74 -2.86
CA GLU A 152 1.90 13.65 -2.92
C GLU A 152 1.36 13.61 -4.36
N ALA A 153 2.08 14.15 -5.34
CA ALA A 153 1.61 14.19 -6.73
C ALA A 153 1.34 12.79 -7.33
N CYS A 154 2.04 11.75 -6.87
CA CYS A 154 1.78 10.39 -7.32
C CYS A 154 0.41 9.83 -6.85
N GLU A 155 -0.22 10.42 -5.83
CA GLU A 155 -1.56 10.04 -5.38
C GLU A 155 -2.65 10.36 -6.42
N GLY A 156 -2.35 11.25 -7.38
CA GLY A 156 -3.24 11.57 -8.50
C GLY A 156 -3.39 10.44 -9.54
N HIS A 157 -2.60 9.37 -9.42
CA HIS A 157 -2.70 8.19 -10.28
C HIS A 157 -3.45 7.07 -9.55
N ASP A 158 -4.52 6.57 -10.16
CA ASP A 158 -5.23 5.40 -9.68
C ASP A 158 -4.42 4.13 -9.92
N LEU A 159 -4.48 3.20 -8.95
CA LEU A 159 -3.87 1.88 -9.11
C LEU A 159 -4.80 0.97 -9.92
N LEU A 160 -4.26 0.30 -10.94
CA LEU A 160 -4.95 -0.73 -11.69
C LEU A 160 -5.21 -1.95 -10.80
N TRP A 161 -6.41 -2.50 -10.88
CA TRP A 161 -6.82 -3.68 -10.14
C TRP A 161 -6.58 -4.96 -10.95
N TYR A 162 -5.99 -5.96 -10.32
CA TYR A 162 -5.79 -7.31 -10.84
C TYR A 162 -6.35 -8.34 -9.86
N ASP A 163 -7.10 -9.32 -10.37
CA ASP A 163 -7.52 -10.48 -9.57
C ASP A 163 -6.30 -11.29 -9.10
N ALA A 164 -6.40 -11.97 -7.93
CA ALA A 164 -5.33 -12.80 -7.41
C ALA A 164 -4.84 -13.86 -8.43
N ASN A 165 -5.74 -14.39 -9.27
CA ASN A 165 -5.40 -15.37 -10.31
C ASN A 165 -4.60 -14.76 -11.49
N GLU A 166 -4.57 -13.43 -11.62
CA GLU A 166 -3.80 -12.72 -12.65
C GLU A 166 -2.35 -12.44 -12.22
N LEU A 167 -2.01 -12.71 -10.96
CA LEU A 167 -0.66 -12.52 -10.44
C LEU A 167 0.45 -13.14 -11.32
N PRO A 168 0.34 -14.38 -11.84
CA PRO A 168 1.36 -14.96 -12.72
C PRO A 168 1.52 -14.18 -14.03
N ILE A 169 0.42 -13.64 -14.57
CA ILE A 169 0.45 -12.82 -15.79
C ILE A 169 1.14 -11.50 -15.51
N LEU A 170 0.75 -10.82 -14.43
CA LEU A 170 1.35 -9.56 -13.99
C LEU A 170 2.87 -9.67 -13.84
N LEU A 171 3.35 -10.73 -13.18
CA LEU A 171 4.78 -10.98 -12.98
C LEU A 171 5.51 -11.41 -14.27
N SER A 172 4.81 -12.01 -15.25
CA SER A 172 5.43 -12.47 -16.52
C SER A 172 5.63 -11.34 -17.53
N VAL A 173 4.81 -10.30 -17.48
CA VAL A 173 4.90 -9.16 -18.39
C VAL A 173 6.13 -8.28 -18.05
N GLY A 174 6.70 -8.47 -16.87
CA GLY A 174 7.87 -7.75 -16.38
C GLY A 174 7.59 -6.26 -16.12
N PRO A 175 8.48 -5.60 -15.41
CA PRO A 175 8.45 -4.15 -15.27
C PRO A 175 8.75 -3.46 -16.59
#